data_201b3173c9948d6011ebc2a62c9594a8
#
_entry.id   201b3173c9948d6011ebc2a62c9594a8
#
_cell.length_a   1.000
_cell.length_b   1.000
_cell.length_c   1.000
_cell.angle_alpha   90.00
_cell.angle_beta   90.00
_cell.angle_gamma   90.00
#
_symmetry.space_group_name_H-M   'P 1'
#
loop_
_entity.id
_entity.type
_entity.pdbx_description
1 polymer ?
#
loop_
_entity_poly.entity_id
_entity_poly.type
_entity_poly.pdbx_seq_one_letter_code
_entity_poly.pdbx_strand_id
1 'polypeptide(L)'
;MTYTDQEVPDGAESVALTGILEIKQLNGRFGPFPVAWLDSPLGRFRINDSWIETLDPGEYRGTFYAWELSLYGYRAFGEQRTCILAKIAWYKLDDYADGGTPEPQWETD
;
A
#
# COMPACT_ATOMS: atom_id res chain seq x y z
N MET A 1 12.12 -1.31 9.40
CA MET A 1 11.52 -2.41 8.64
C MET A 1 10.33 -2.95 9.41
N THR A 2 9.21 -3.05 8.73
CA THR A 2 7.97 -3.44 9.39
C THR A 2 7.37 -4.65 8.72
N TYR A 3 7.08 -5.69 9.52
CA TYR A 3 6.41 -6.86 8.99
C TYR A 3 4.91 -6.66 9.10
N THR A 4 4.19 -7.17 8.10
CA THR A 4 2.73 -7.10 8.10
C THR A 4 2.20 -8.32 8.83
N ASP A 5 0.87 -8.39 8.97
CA ASP A 5 0.26 -9.55 9.59
C ASP A 5 -0.12 -10.61 8.57
N GLN A 6 0.44 -10.54 7.36
CA GLN A 6 0.17 -11.53 6.34
C GLN A 6 0.85 -12.83 6.68
N GLU A 7 0.15 -13.94 6.44
CA GLU A 7 0.75 -15.25 6.60
C GLU A 7 1.43 -15.60 5.29
N VAL A 8 2.74 -15.46 5.26
CA VAL A 8 3.51 -15.70 4.05
C VAL A 8 3.97 -17.15 4.06
N PRO A 9 3.68 -17.93 3.00
CA PRO A 9 4.11 -19.33 2.98
C PRO A 9 5.62 -19.45 3.02
N ASP A 10 6.11 -20.51 3.62
CA ASP A 10 7.53 -20.78 3.66
C ASP A 10 8.06 -20.91 2.24
N GLY A 11 9.18 -20.30 1.98
CA GLY A 11 9.78 -20.37 0.67
C GLY A 11 9.21 -19.42 -0.35
N ALA A 12 8.25 -18.59 0.04
CA ALA A 12 7.68 -17.63 -0.89
C ALA A 12 8.73 -16.57 -1.22
N GLU A 13 8.80 -16.21 -2.48
CA GLU A 13 9.68 -15.14 -2.90
C GLU A 13 8.94 -13.83 -2.81
N SER A 14 9.67 -12.77 -2.71
CA SER A 14 9.07 -11.45 -2.69
C SER A 14 9.76 -10.53 -3.68
N VAL A 15 9.03 -9.53 -4.14
CA VAL A 15 9.52 -8.55 -5.08
C VAL A 15 9.47 -7.19 -4.40
N ALA A 16 10.56 -6.46 -4.48
CA ALA A 16 10.62 -5.13 -3.88
C ALA A 16 9.94 -4.13 -4.80
N LEU A 17 8.94 -3.44 -4.28
CA LEU A 17 8.24 -2.38 -5.00
C LEU A 17 8.53 -1.08 -4.28
N THR A 18 9.34 -0.24 -4.90
CA THR A 18 9.69 1.04 -4.31
C THR A 18 8.79 2.12 -4.90
N GLY A 19 8.14 2.87 -4.06
CA GLY A 19 7.23 3.89 -4.54
C GLY A 19 6.49 4.58 -3.43
N ILE A 20 5.30 5.05 -3.75
CA ILE A 20 4.50 5.82 -2.82
C ILE A 20 3.19 5.08 -2.56
N LEU A 21 2.95 4.81 -1.29
CA LEU A 21 1.71 4.21 -0.84
C LEU A 21 0.76 5.34 -0.46
N GLU A 22 -0.37 5.38 -1.11
CA GLU A 22 -1.38 6.39 -0.82
C GLU A 22 -2.55 5.72 -0.13
N ILE A 23 -2.89 6.20 1.06
CA ILE A 23 -4.01 5.67 1.83
C ILE A 23 -5.05 6.76 1.96
N LYS A 24 -6.27 6.45 1.52
CA LYS A 24 -7.39 7.37 1.61
C LYS A 24 -8.48 6.74 2.44
N GLN A 25 -9.21 7.59 3.17
CA GLN A 25 -10.36 7.14 3.92
C GLN A 25 -11.60 7.44 3.07
N LEU A 26 -12.38 6.43 2.79
CA LEU A 26 -13.61 6.61 2.06
C LEU A 26 -14.79 6.30 2.98
N ASN A 27 -15.94 6.87 2.66
CA ASN A 27 -17.13 6.64 3.46
C ASN A 27 -17.99 5.60 2.76
N GLY A 28 -18.29 4.53 3.47
CA GLY A 28 -19.12 3.48 2.93
C GLY A 28 -20.39 3.33 3.72
N ARG A 29 -21.16 2.30 3.35
CA ARG A 29 -22.43 2.05 4.00
C ARG A 29 -22.27 1.79 5.49
N PHE A 30 -21.19 1.15 5.88
CA PHE A 30 -20.98 0.79 7.27
C PHE A 30 -19.96 1.69 7.95
N GLY A 31 -19.68 2.85 7.38
CA GLY A 31 -18.76 3.79 7.97
C GLY A 31 -17.51 3.98 7.14
N PRO A 32 -16.53 4.71 7.67
CA PRO A 32 -15.30 4.96 6.92
C PRO A 32 -14.46 3.69 6.80
N PHE A 33 -13.75 3.56 5.68
CA PHE A 33 -12.85 2.44 5.47
C PHE A 33 -11.65 2.93 4.67
N PRO A 34 -10.47 2.32 4.86
CA PRO A 34 -9.28 2.75 4.13
C PRO A 34 -9.18 2.08 2.78
N VAL A 35 -8.60 2.81 1.82
CA VAL A 35 -8.29 2.27 0.51
C VAL A 35 -6.86 2.67 0.22
N ALA A 36 -6.06 1.74 -0.23
CA ALA A 36 -4.64 1.99 -0.44
C ALA A 36 -4.21 1.59 -1.84
N TRP A 37 -3.37 2.44 -2.43
CA TRP A 37 -2.76 2.20 -3.72
C TRP A 37 -1.26 2.43 -3.60
N LEU A 38 -0.49 1.56 -4.23
CA LEU A 38 0.95 1.71 -4.27
C LEU A 38 1.36 2.06 -5.69
N ASP A 39 1.94 3.24 -5.86
CA ASP A 39 2.44 3.69 -7.15
C ASP A 39 3.93 3.44 -7.21
N SER A 40 4.36 2.67 -8.18
CA SER A 40 5.77 2.32 -8.35
C SER A 40 6.13 2.44 -9.83
N PRO A 41 7.44 2.41 -10.17
CA PRO A 41 7.81 2.41 -11.57
C PRO A 41 7.25 1.24 -12.35
N LEU A 42 6.90 0.15 -11.68
CA LEU A 42 6.32 -1.00 -12.36
C LEU A 42 4.82 -0.87 -12.56
N GLY A 43 4.21 0.12 -11.96
CA GLY A 43 2.78 0.31 -12.11
C GLY A 43 2.09 0.59 -10.80
N ARG A 44 0.77 0.62 -10.85
CA ARG A 44 -0.06 0.95 -9.70
C ARG A 44 -0.71 -0.32 -9.19
N PHE A 45 -0.54 -0.59 -7.90
CA PHE A 45 -1.06 -1.81 -7.28
C PHE A 45 -2.04 -1.47 -6.18
N ARG A 46 -3.12 -2.24 -6.08
CA ARG A 46 -4.06 -2.08 -4.99
C ARG A 46 -3.53 -2.88 -3.80
N ILE A 47 -3.57 -2.28 -2.63
CA ILE A 47 -3.21 -2.97 -1.39
C ILE A 47 -4.49 -3.14 -0.58
N ASN A 48 -4.87 -4.38 -0.32
CA ASN A 48 -6.10 -4.68 0.39
C ASN A 48 -5.82 -5.47 1.66
N ASP A 49 -4.62 -5.33 2.20
CA ASP A 49 -4.23 -6.03 3.41
C ASP A 49 -4.74 -5.28 4.62
N SER A 50 -4.97 -6.00 5.70
CA SER A 50 -5.50 -5.37 6.91
C SER A 50 -4.50 -4.43 7.56
N TRP A 51 -3.21 -4.60 7.31
CA TRP A 51 -2.21 -3.75 7.95
C TRP A 51 -2.33 -2.28 7.56
N ILE A 52 -2.97 -1.97 6.43
CA ILE A 52 -3.11 -0.57 6.05
C ILE A 52 -3.95 0.19 7.07
N GLU A 53 -4.75 -0.51 7.86
CA GLU A 53 -5.57 0.15 8.86
C GLU A 53 -4.73 0.68 10.02
N THR A 54 -3.49 0.24 10.12
CA THR A 54 -2.62 0.72 11.19
C THR A 54 -1.95 2.05 10.83
N LEU A 55 -2.12 2.51 9.59
CA LEU A 55 -1.51 3.75 9.14
C LEU A 55 -2.59 4.80 8.92
N ASP A 56 -2.26 6.05 9.24
CA ASP A 56 -3.19 7.14 9.00
C ASP A 56 -3.29 7.42 7.50
N PRO A 57 -4.42 7.98 7.05
CA PRO A 57 -4.52 8.39 5.66
C PRO A 57 -3.39 9.35 5.28
N GLY A 58 -2.85 9.20 4.09
CA GLY A 58 -1.76 10.03 3.65
C GLY A 58 -0.90 9.31 2.63
N GLU A 59 0.26 9.87 2.36
CA GLU A 59 1.20 9.30 1.42
C GLU A 59 2.46 8.86 2.16
N TYR A 60 2.94 7.67 1.83
CA TYR A 60 4.11 7.10 2.48
C TYR A 60 5.07 6.63 1.40
N ARG A 61 6.30 7.12 1.46
CA ARG A 61 7.32 6.72 0.50
C ARG A 61 8.14 5.59 1.11
N GLY A 62 8.39 4.57 0.35
CA GLY A 62 9.17 3.46 0.87
C GLY A 62 9.30 2.31 -0.09
N THR A 63 9.74 1.19 0.43
CA THR A 63 9.88 -0.06 -0.32
C THR A 63 8.96 -1.10 0.32
N PHE A 64 8.17 -1.75 -0.52
CA PHE A 64 7.17 -2.69 -0.07
C PHE A 64 7.45 -4.03 -0.74
N TYR A 65 7.57 -5.07 0.05
CA TYR A 65 7.96 -6.39 -0.47
C TYR A 65 6.71 -7.23 -0.67
N ALA A 66 6.35 -7.39 -1.94
CA ALA A 66 5.13 -8.12 -2.30
C ALA A 66 5.45 -9.59 -2.48
N TRP A 67 4.64 -10.46 -1.90
CA TRP A 67 4.84 -11.89 -2.02
C TRP A 67 3.77 -12.55 -2.88
N GLU A 68 2.72 -11.84 -3.19
CA GLU A 68 1.69 -12.37 -4.08
C GLU A 68 1.08 -11.23 -4.87
N LEU A 69 0.91 -11.43 -6.18
CA LEU A 69 0.21 -10.50 -7.05
C LEU A 69 -0.92 -11.25 -7.70
N SER A 70 -2.09 -10.63 -7.77
CA SER A 70 -3.24 -11.27 -8.39
C SER A 70 -4.12 -10.22 -9.04
N LEU A 71 -4.97 -10.67 -9.95
CA LEU A 71 -5.94 -9.76 -10.56
C LEU A 71 -7.11 -9.58 -9.62
N TYR A 72 -7.61 -8.37 -9.58
CA TYR A 72 -8.71 -8.02 -8.69
C TYR A 72 -9.72 -7.20 -9.48
N GLY A 73 -10.96 -7.68 -9.52
CA GLY A 73 -12.03 -7.00 -10.22
C GLY A 73 -12.88 -6.20 -9.25
N TYR A 74 -13.28 -5.03 -9.67
CA TYR A 74 -14.13 -4.19 -8.83
C TYR A 74 -15.00 -3.33 -9.74
N ARG A 75 -16.06 -2.77 -9.16
CA ARG A 75 -16.94 -1.88 -9.90
C ARG A 75 -16.74 -0.47 -9.41
N ALA A 76 -16.62 0.46 -10.34
CA ALA A 76 -16.50 1.87 -10.03
C ALA A 76 -17.25 2.65 -11.09
N PHE A 77 -18.06 3.58 -10.66
CA PHE A 77 -18.81 4.45 -11.58
C PHE A 77 -19.63 3.65 -12.58
N GLY A 78 -20.19 2.53 -12.11
CA GLY A 78 -21.02 1.70 -13.00
C GLY A 78 -20.27 0.83 -13.95
N GLU A 79 -18.94 0.81 -13.88
CA GLU A 79 -18.11 0.05 -14.81
C GLU A 79 -17.35 -1.04 -14.07
N GLN A 80 -17.13 -2.15 -14.77
CA GLN A 80 -16.29 -3.21 -14.26
C GLN A 80 -14.84 -2.84 -14.53
N ARG A 81 -14.01 -2.84 -13.51
CA ARG A 81 -12.60 -2.48 -13.63
C ARG A 81 -11.74 -3.58 -13.02
N THR A 82 -10.48 -3.61 -13.45
CA THR A 82 -9.54 -4.60 -12.96
C THR A 82 -8.25 -3.90 -12.56
N CYS A 83 -7.68 -4.34 -11.47
CA CYS A 83 -6.38 -3.85 -11.04
C CYS A 83 -5.57 -5.03 -10.56
N ILE A 84 -4.29 -4.80 -10.28
CA ILE A 84 -3.42 -5.83 -9.71
C ILE A 84 -3.38 -5.61 -8.22
N LEU A 85 -3.71 -6.66 -7.49
CA LEU A 85 -3.68 -6.64 -6.04
C LEU A 85 -2.34 -7.18 -5.58
N ALA A 86 -1.67 -6.47 -4.70
CA ALA A 86 -0.40 -6.91 -4.16
C ALA A 86 -0.56 -7.18 -2.67
N LYS A 87 -0.04 -8.33 -2.22
CA LYS A 87 0.00 -8.65 -0.79
C LYS A 87 1.42 -8.43 -0.31
N ILE A 88 1.55 -7.68 0.77
CA ILE A 88 2.85 -7.21 1.25
C ILE A 88 3.26 -7.96 2.50
N ALA A 89 4.43 -8.58 2.45
CA ALA A 89 4.95 -9.33 3.61
C ALA A 89 5.55 -8.39 4.64
N TRP A 90 6.30 -7.40 4.18
CA TRP A 90 6.88 -6.40 5.06
C TRP A 90 7.27 -5.19 4.23
N TYR A 91 7.53 -4.08 4.90
CA TYR A 91 7.86 -2.84 4.21
C TYR A 91 8.81 -2.01 5.05
N LYS A 92 9.48 -1.09 4.37
CA LYS A 92 10.38 -0.15 5.02
C LYS A 92 10.04 1.22 4.48
N LEU A 93 9.59 2.10 5.35
CA LEU A 93 9.29 3.47 4.96
C LEU A 93 10.57 4.28 4.97
N ASP A 94 10.66 5.21 4.05
CA ASP A 94 11.79 6.11 4.04
C ASP A 94 11.73 6.96 5.29
N ASP A 95 12.93 7.27 5.79
CA ASP A 95 13.02 7.89 7.04
C ASP A 95 12.76 9.30 6.92
N TYR A 96 11.60 9.72 7.22
CA TYR A 96 11.47 11.03 7.28
C TYR A 96 12.13 11.47 8.33
N ALA A 97 12.26 10.66 8.82
CA ALA A 97 12.61 10.70 9.84
C ALA A 97 13.73 10.89 10.23
N ASP A 98 14.20 10.74 9.67
CA ASP A 98 15.05 11.22 10.17
C ASP A 98 14.44 12.19 10.66
N GLY A 99 13.67 12.37 10.53
CA GLY A 99 13.06 13.17 10.69
C GLY A 99 11.85 13.23 10.84
N GLY A 100 11.46 12.78 10.58
CA GLY A 100 10.47 12.64 10.76
C GLY A 100 9.40 13.02 10.29
N THR A 101 9.22 13.59 9.87
CA THR A 101 8.14 13.89 9.59
C THR A 101 7.87 14.00 8.44
N PRO A 102 7.27 13.78 8.14
CA PRO A 102 7.03 13.69 6.95
C PRO A 102 6.58 14.85 6.47
N GLU A 103 6.86 15.33 6.53
CA GLU A 103 6.58 16.03 6.11
C GLU A 103 6.65 16.18 5.28
N PRO A 104 6.34 16.14 4.92
CA PRO A 104 6.37 16.10 4.05
C PRO A 104 6.87 16.67 3.39
N GLN A 105 7.41 16.91 3.35
CA GLN A 105 8.04 17.35 2.78
C GLN A 105 8.36 17.12 1.82
N TRP A 106 8.35 17.14 1.52
CA TRP A 106 8.78 16.82 0.55
C TRP A 106 9.01 17.77 -0.34
N GLU A 107 9.18 18.28 0.03
CA GLU A 107 9.51 18.72 -0.35
C GLU A 107 10.25 18.75 -0.58
N THR A 108 10.56 18.83 -0.17
CA THR A 108 11.12 18.63 -0.11
C THR A 108 11.61 18.33 -0.27
N ASP A 109 11.83 18.37 -0.10
CA ASP A 109 12.05 17.87 -0.06
C ASP A 109 12.22 17.82 -0.50
#